data_701d738b77f8aebbc0d74f695ffbe97c
#
_entry.id   701d738b77f8aebbc0d74f695ffbe97c
#
_cell.length_a   1.000
_cell.length_b   1.000
_cell.length_c   1.000
_cell.angle_alpha   90.00
_cell.angle_beta   90.00
_cell.angle_gamma   90.00
#
_symmetry.space_group_name_H-M   'P 1'
#
loop_
_entity.id
_entity.type
_entity.pdbx_description
1 polymer ?
#
loop_
_entity_poly.entity_id
_entity_poly.type
_entity_poly.pdbx_seq_one_letter_code
_entity_poly.pdbx_strand_id
1 'polypeptide(L)'
;MIKRLNELKSGESGTLVSYGSGGDLELKRHLLGMGFVKGADVEVEKVAPLGDPIQIKVKGYSVCLRKEEARNIEIEVAWFLNLIF
;
A
#
# COMPACT_ATOMS: atom_id res chain seq x y z
N MET A 1 -9.35 -2.48 -10.17
CA MET A 1 -9.39 -3.65 -9.27
C MET A 1 -8.84 -3.26 -7.91
N ILE A 2 -9.59 -3.52 -6.87
CA ILE A 2 -9.18 -3.19 -5.50
C ILE A 2 -8.42 -4.36 -4.89
N LYS A 3 -7.24 -4.07 -4.36
CA LYS A 3 -6.45 -5.04 -3.61
C LYS A 3 -6.02 -4.40 -2.29
N ARG A 4 -5.69 -5.22 -1.32
CA ARG A 4 -5.05 -4.73 -0.10
C ARG A 4 -3.58 -4.53 -0.38
N LEU A 5 -2.97 -3.55 0.26
CA LEU A 5 -1.57 -3.22 0.00
C LEU A 5 -0.63 -4.42 0.23
N ASN A 6 -0.92 -5.26 1.23
CA ASN A 6 -0.12 -6.44 1.50
C ASN A 6 -0.24 -7.54 0.44
N GLU A 7 -1.17 -7.39 -0.49
CA GLU A 7 -1.34 -8.33 -1.59
C GLU A 7 -0.53 -7.94 -2.82
N LEU A 8 0.02 -6.74 -2.84
CA LEU A 8 0.83 -6.27 -3.96
C LEU A 8 2.22 -6.89 -3.91
N LYS A 9 2.75 -7.17 -5.07
CA LYS A 9 4.10 -7.71 -5.22
C LYS A 9 5.08 -6.57 -5.51
N SER A 10 6.36 -6.86 -5.34
CA SER A 10 7.42 -5.90 -5.69
C SER A 10 7.23 -5.39 -7.11
N GLY A 11 7.28 -4.08 -7.28
CA GLY A 11 7.09 -3.43 -8.57
C GLY A 11 5.67 -3.06 -8.89
N GLU A 12 4.68 -3.57 -8.16
CA GLU A 12 3.30 -3.19 -8.37
C GLU A 12 2.96 -1.87 -7.68
N SER A 13 2.05 -1.12 -8.27
CA SER A 13 1.66 0.18 -7.75
C SER A 13 0.16 0.41 -7.93
N GLY A 14 -0.33 1.44 -7.28
CA GLY A 14 -1.73 1.83 -7.40
C GLY A 14 -2.02 3.07 -6.58
N THR A 15 -3.30 3.39 -6.44
CA THR A 15 -3.77 4.57 -5.73
C THR A 15 -4.51 4.15 -4.47
N LEU A 16 -4.19 4.76 -3.35
CA LEU A 16 -4.85 4.47 -2.08
C LEU A 16 -6.29 4.99 -2.15
N VAL A 17 -7.26 4.09 -1.93
CA VAL A 17 -8.68 4.44 -2.00
C VAL A 17 -9.36 4.45 -0.64
N SER A 18 -8.94 3.60 0.27
CA SER A 18 -9.50 3.59 1.61
C SER A 18 -8.66 2.77 2.57
N TYR A 19 -8.99 2.87 3.85
CA TYR A 19 -8.35 2.08 4.90
C TYR A 19 -9.16 0.83 5.26
N GLY A 20 -10.25 0.59 4.56
CA GLY A 20 -11.13 -0.51 4.91
C GLY A 20 -11.89 -0.23 6.20
N SER A 21 -12.80 -1.12 6.55
CA SER A 21 -13.60 -1.01 7.77
C SER A 21 -12.88 -1.72 8.92
N GLY A 22 -12.93 -1.12 10.10
CA GLY A 22 -12.27 -1.66 11.28
C GLY A 22 -10.81 -1.25 11.35
N GLY A 23 -10.11 -1.80 12.29
CA GLY A 23 -8.71 -1.50 12.45
C GLY A 23 -8.44 -0.48 13.55
N ASP A 24 -7.17 -0.32 13.86
CA ASP A 24 -6.69 0.53 14.94
C ASP A 24 -6.65 1.99 14.50
N LEU A 25 -7.34 2.85 15.24
CA LEU A 25 -7.38 4.27 14.94
C LEU A 25 -6.00 4.92 15.07
N GLU A 26 -5.18 4.48 16.02
CA GLU A 26 -3.84 5.02 16.19
C GLU A 26 -2.96 4.65 15.01
N LEU A 27 -3.07 3.43 14.52
CA LEU A 27 -2.34 3.00 13.35
C LEU A 27 -2.76 3.83 12.13
N LYS A 28 -4.05 4.07 11.98
CA LYS A 28 -4.58 4.88 10.88
C LYS A 28 -3.99 6.29 10.92
N ARG A 29 -3.95 6.92 12.09
CA ARG A 29 -3.37 8.24 12.25
C ARG A 29 -1.88 8.24 11.91
N HIS A 30 -1.17 7.21 12.34
CA HIS A 30 0.25 7.06 12.05
C HIS A 30 0.50 6.97 10.54
N LEU A 31 -0.28 6.16 9.85
CA LEU A 31 -0.18 5.99 8.40
C LEU A 31 -0.52 7.28 7.67
N LEU A 32 -1.55 7.99 8.11
CA LEU A 32 -1.91 9.29 7.53
C LEU A 32 -0.77 10.28 7.66
N GLY A 33 -0.09 10.29 8.82
CA GLY A 33 1.05 11.16 9.04
C GLY A 33 2.24 10.85 8.15
N MET A 34 2.33 9.63 7.64
CA MET A 34 3.39 9.22 6.72
C MET A 34 3.04 9.44 5.25
N GLY A 35 1.87 10.01 4.96
CA GLY A 35 1.48 10.28 3.58
C GLY A 35 0.55 9.25 2.95
N PHE A 36 0.12 8.24 3.69
CA PHE A 36 -0.85 7.26 3.19
C PHE A 36 -2.24 7.86 3.27
N VAL A 37 -2.51 8.83 2.40
CA VAL A 37 -3.79 9.51 2.35
C VAL A 37 -4.58 9.05 1.13
N LYS A 38 -5.90 9.20 1.19
CA LYS A 38 -6.76 8.85 0.06
C LYS A 38 -6.32 9.62 -1.19
N GLY A 39 -6.15 8.90 -2.29
CA GLY A 39 -5.67 9.49 -3.54
C GLY A 39 -4.17 9.46 -3.71
N ALA A 40 -3.41 9.04 -2.70
CA ALA A 40 -1.96 8.95 -2.82
C ALA A 40 -1.55 7.78 -3.69
N ASP A 41 -0.54 8.00 -4.54
CA ASP A 41 0.05 6.90 -5.31
C ASP A 41 1.07 6.18 -4.44
N VAL A 42 0.99 4.87 -4.44
CA VAL A 42 1.90 4.02 -3.67
C VAL A 42 2.50 2.95 -4.58
N GLU A 43 3.72 2.57 -4.29
CA GLU A 43 4.42 1.54 -5.06
C GLU A 43 5.15 0.63 -4.09
N VAL A 44 5.01 -0.68 -4.27
CA VAL A 44 5.76 -1.64 -3.49
C VAL A 44 7.15 -1.76 -4.11
N GLU A 45 8.17 -1.29 -3.40
CA GLU A 45 9.55 -1.32 -3.88
C GLU A 45 10.20 -2.68 -3.62
N LYS A 46 10.02 -3.18 -2.40
CA LYS A 46 10.64 -4.45 -1.98
C LYS A 46 9.74 -5.14 -0.97
N VAL A 47 9.81 -6.45 -1.00
CA VAL A 47 9.17 -7.30 0.02
C VAL A 47 10.29 -8.14 0.60
N ALA A 48 10.43 -8.15 1.92
CA ALA A 48 11.44 -8.96 2.58
C ALA A 48 11.23 -10.45 2.25
N PRO A 49 12.29 -11.28 2.31
CA PRO A 49 12.20 -12.69 1.90
C PRO A 49 11.07 -13.49 2.54
N LEU A 50 10.69 -13.15 3.77
CA LEU A 50 9.60 -13.82 4.46
C LEU A 50 8.26 -13.10 4.33
N GLY A 51 8.20 -12.10 3.44
CA GLY A 51 6.99 -11.34 3.21
C GLY A 51 6.79 -10.15 4.14
N ASP A 52 7.72 -9.88 5.06
CA ASP A 52 7.59 -8.85 6.07
C ASP A 52 8.98 -8.36 6.49
N PRO A 53 9.26 -7.05 6.55
CA PRO A 53 8.37 -5.94 6.22
C PRO A 53 8.26 -5.68 4.71
N ILE A 54 7.38 -4.76 4.34
CA ILE A 54 7.17 -4.32 2.97
C ILE A 54 7.68 -2.89 2.86
N GLN A 55 8.55 -2.62 1.88
CA GLN A 55 9.05 -1.28 1.62
C GLN A 55 8.19 -0.63 0.54
N ILE A 56 7.62 0.50 0.85
CA ILE A 56 6.66 1.18 0.00
C ILE A 56 7.10 2.61 -0.27
N LYS A 57 7.00 3.02 -1.53
CA LYS A 57 7.27 4.40 -1.91
C LYS A 57 5.95 5.15 -1.90
N VAL A 58 5.91 6.25 -1.16
CA VAL A 58 4.75 7.12 -1.06
C VAL A 58 5.21 8.56 -0.90
N LYS A 59 4.59 9.48 -1.65
CA LYS A 59 4.93 10.91 -1.58
C LYS A 59 6.42 11.20 -1.81
N GLY A 60 7.09 10.38 -2.62
CA GLY A 60 8.47 10.60 -3.00
C GLY A 60 9.52 10.05 -2.03
N TYR A 61 9.12 9.35 -0.97
CA TYR A 61 10.08 8.73 -0.06
C TYR A 61 9.63 7.30 0.29
N SER A 62 10.56 6.55 0.86
CA SER A 62 10.33 5.14 1.16
C SER A 62 9.97 4.94 2.63
N VAL A 63 8.98 4.11 2.87
CA VAL A 63 8.49 3.77 4.21
C VAL A 63 8.39 2.25 4.29
N CYS A 64 8.82 1.69 5.43
CA CYS A 64 8.65 0.26 5.69
C CYS A 64 7.41 0.03 6.55
N LEU A 65 6.53 -0.83 6.10
CA LEU A 65 5.35 -1.22 6.84
C LEU A 65 5.40 -2.71 7.13
N ARG A 66 4.84 -3.09 8.26
CA ARG A 66 4.61 -4.49 8.54
C ARG A 66 3.45 -4.97 7.68
N LYS A 67 3.50 -6.21 7.27
CA LYS A 67 2.46 -6.83 6.46
C LYS A 67 1.08 -6.61 7.08
N GLU A 68 1.00 -6.73 8.40
CA GLU A 68 -0.24 -6.56 9.14
C GLU A 68 -0.79 -5.13 9.05
N GLU A 69 0.11 -4.15 9.04
CA GLU A 69 -0.27 -2.75 8.88
C GLU A 69 -0.77 -2.47 7.47
N ALA A 70 -0.10 -3.04 6.48
CA ALA A 70 -0.46 -2.86 5.07
C ALA A 70 -1.79 -3.51 4.73
N ARG A 71 -2.21 -4.52 5.48
CA ARG A 71 -3.45 -5.22 5.23
C ARG A 71 -4.69 -4.32 5.33
N ASN A 72 -4.59 -3.24 6.08
CA ASN A 72 -5.72 -2.34 6.27
C ASN A 72 -5.87 -1.29 5.16
N ILE A 73 -4.92 -1.24 4.24
CA ILE A 73 -4.91 -0.23 3.18
C ILE A 73 -5.43 -0.85 1.89
N GLU A 74 -6.45 -0.23 1.30
CA GLU A 74 -7.02 -0.69 0.03
C GLU A 74 -6.51 0.17 -1.11
N ILE A 75 -6.04 -0.49 -2.17
CA ILE A 75 -5.39 0.13 -3.32
C ILE A 75 -6.16 -0.19 -4.59
N GLU A 76 -6.40 0.84 -5.40
CA GLU A 76 -6.92 0.64 -6.75
C GLU A 76 -5.75 0.39 -7.69
N VAL A 77 -5.70 -0.79 -8.27
CA VAL A 77 -4.64 -1.20 -9.18
C VAL A 77 -5.13 -1.04 -10.61
N ALA A 78 -4.35 -0.37 -11.43
CA ALA A 78 -4.70 -0.13 -12.83
C ALA A 78 -4.40 -1.38 -13.68
N TRP A 79 -5.16 -2.44 -13.45
CA TRP A 79 -4.92 -3.74 -14.08
C TRP A 79 -5.01 -3.71 -15.61
N PHE A 80 -5.79 -2.77 -16.16
CA PHE A 80 -5.95 -2.68 -17.61
C PHE A 80 -4.64 -2.35 -18.32
N LEU A 81 -3.70 -1.73 -17.63
CA LEU A 81 -2.38 -1.46 -18.20
C LEU A 81 -1.60 -2.75 -18.44
N ASN A 82 -1.87 -3.76 -17.63
CA ASN A 82 -1.22 -5.05 -17.76
C ASN A 82 -1.71 -5.83 -18.98
N LEU A 83 -2.89 -5.49 -19.49
CA LEU A 83 -3.44 -6.12 -20.67
C LEU A 83 -2.82 -5.56 -21.96
N ILE A 84 -2.31 -4.33 -21.90
CA ILE A 84 -1.72 -3.65 -23.04
C ILE A 84 -0.26 -4.05 -23.19
N PHE A 85 0.41 -4.26 -22.08
CA PHE A 85 1.83 -4.60 -22.04
C PHE A 85 2.05 -6.04 -21.59
#